data_f0a2f633b9e84174af3931a4452012f6
#
_entry.id   f0a2f633b9e84174af3931a4452012f6
#
_cell.length_a   1.000
_cell.length_b   1.000
_cell.length_c   1.000
_cell.angle_alpha   90.00
_cell.angle_beta   90.00
_cell.angle_gamma   90.00
#
_symmetry.space_group_name_H-M   'P 1'
#
loop_
_entity.id
_entity.type
_entity.pdbx_description
1 polymer ?
#
loop_
_entity_poly.entity_id
_entity_poly.type
_entity_poly.pdbx_seq_one_letter_code
_entity_poly.pdbx_strand_id
1 'polypeptide(L)'
;MSRLTRFFKSVSNAGREKKAVALLYSDLKTPVLTAKGENQVAWEIIESAQKSGVLVAEDPVLAETLSYLELNQEIPEEVFQSVAVI
;
A
#
# COMPACT_ATOMS: atom_id res chain seq x y z
N MET A 1 -8.52 10.39 -17.84
CA MET A 1 -8.47 9.19 -16.98
C MET A 1 -7.25 9.25 -16.11
N SER A 2 -7.46 9.20 -14.84
CA SER A 2 -6.34 9.27 -13.92
C SER A 2 -6.14 7.93 -13.23
N ARG A 3 -4.88 7.60 -13.03
CA ARG A 3 -4.48 6.49 -12.18
C ARG A 3 -3.65 7.06 -11.06
N LEU A 4 -3.90 6.56 -9.87
CA LEU A 4 -3.19 7.00 -8.69
C LEU A 4 -2.70 5.78 -7.94
N THR A 5 -1.41 5.73 -7.68
CA THR A 5 -0.82 4.70 -6.85
C THR A 5 -0.62 5.25 -5.46
N ARG A 6 -1.04 4.50 -4.46
CA ARG A 6 -0.84 4.84 -3.06
C ARG A 6 -0.07 3.74 -2.37
N PHE A 7 0.86 4.14 -1.52
CA PHE A 7 1.67 3.21 -0.75
C PHE A 7 1.38 3.38 0.73
N PHE A 8 1.30 2.27 1.43
CA PHE A 8 1.13 2.24 2.88
C PHE A 8 2.21 1.36 3.47
N LYS A 9 2.74 1.78 4.62
CA LYS A 9 3.80 1.01 5.26
C LYS A 9 3.57 0.86 6.75
N SER A 10 4.17 -0.18 7.31
CA SER A 10 4.31 -0.40 8.73
C SER A 10 5.79 -0.53 9.03
N VAL A 11 6.24 0.09 10.11
CA VAL A 11 7.64 0.00 10.50
C VAL A 11 7.76 -0.70 11.85
N SER A 12 8.92 -1.32 12.08
CA SER A 12 9.23 -1.95 13.35
C SER A 12 9.60 -0.89 14.38
N ASN A 13 9.73 -1.30 15.65
CA ASN A 13 10.14 -0.40 16.72
C ASN A 13 11.53 0.20 16.48
N ALA A 14 12.34 -0.45 15.65
CA ALA A 14 13.66 0.07 15.30
C ALA A 14 13.63 1.00 14.09
N GLY A 15 12.45 1.36 13.60
CA GLY A 15 12.32 2.25 12.44
C GLY A 15 12.54 1.59 11.10
N ARG A 16 12.60 0.26 11.06
CA ARG A 16 12.80 -0.47 9.81
C ARG A 16 11.46 -0.85 9.21
N GLU A 17 11.41 -0.88 7.88
CA GLU A 17 10.23 -1.31 7.18
C GLU A 17 9.86 -2.73 7.57
N LYS A 18 8.60 -2.91 8.00
CA LYS A 18 8.08 -4.22 8.38
C LYS A 18 7.19 -4.77 7.28
N LYS A 19 6.27 -3.95 6.79
CA LYS A 19 5.38 -4.31 5.69
C LYS A 19 5.17 -3.11 4.80
N ALA A 20 4.97 -3.37 3.51
CA ALA A 20 4.62 -2.32 2.56
C ALA A 20 3.65 -2.90 1.54
N VAL A 21 2.68 -2.08 1.15
CA VAL A 21 1.71 -2.45 0.12
C VAL A 21 1.52 -1.27 -0.81
N ALA A 22 1.18 -1.57 -2.06
CA ALA A 22 0.85 -0.56 -3.05
C ALA A 22 -0.53 -0.84 -3.62
N LEU A 23 -1.33 0.20 -3.73
CA LEU A 23 -2.66 0.13 -4.32
C LEU A 23 -2.71 0.99 -5.56
N LEU A 24 -3.31 0.46 -6.60
CA LEU A 24 -3.57 1.21 -7.83
C LEU A 24 -5.04 1.58 -7.87
N TYR A 25 -5.29 2.88 -7.90
CA TYR A 25 -6.63 3.43 -8.07
C TYR A 25 -6.82 3.79 -9.53
N SER A 26 -7.96 3.46 -10.08
CA SER A 26 -8.35 3.93 -11.40
C SER A 26 -9.77 4.45 -11.35
N ASP A 27 -10.12 5.26 -12.35
CA ASP A 27 -11.43 5.89 -12.37
C ASP A 27 -12.56 4.87 -12.33
N LEU A 28 -13.51 5.08 -11.43
CA LEU A 28 -14.74 4.31 -11.35
C LEU A 28 -14.52 2.81 -11.05
N LYS A 29 -13.34 2.45 -10.58
CA LYS A 29 -13.03 1.06 -10.27
C LYS A 29 -12.53 0.91 -8.85
N THR A 30 -12.75 -0.27 -8.28
CA THR A 30 -12.21 -0.62 -6.99
C THR A 30 -10.68 -0.67 -7.05
N PRO A 31 -9.98 -0.13 -6.05
CA PRO A 31 -8.53 -0.23 -6.01
C PRO A 31 -8.07 -1.68 -6.00
N VAL A 32 -6.90 -1.91 -6.58
CA VAL A 32 -6.31 -3.24 -6.70
C VAL A 32 -4.94 -3.23 -6.04
N LEU A 33 -4.64 -4.31 -5.32
CA LEU A 33 -3.33 -4.48 -4.68
C LEU A 33 -2.31 -4.84 -5.77
N THR A 34 -1.32 -3.97 -5.96
CA THR A 34 -0.32 -4.17 -7.02
C THR A 34 1.03 -4.60 -6.52
N ALA A 35 1.33 -4.39 -5.23
CA ALA A 35 2.59 -4.83 -4.65
C ALA A 35 2.43 -5.03 -3.16
N LYS A 36 3.17 -5.97 -2.62
CA LYS A 36 3.25 -6.18 -1.19
C LYS A 36 4.58 -6.85 -0.85
N GLY A 37 5.07 -6.59 0.35
CA GLY A 37 6.32 -7.20 0.78
C GLY A 37 6.55 -6.98 2.25
N GLU A 38 7.49 -7.75 2.81
CA GLU A 38 7.89 -7.66 4.20
C GLU A 38 9.39 -7.44 4.30
N ASN A 39 9.80 -6.78 5.37
CA ASN A 39 11.22 -6.59 5.71
C ASN A 39 12.00 -5.98 4.55
N GLN A 40 12.98 -6.68 3.99
CA GLN A 40 13.81 -6.14 2.92
C GLN A 40 12.99 -5.77 1.68
N VAL A 41 12.03 -6.60 1.31
CA VAL A 41 11.17 -6.31 0.16
C VAL A 41 10.32 -5.08 0.44
N ALA A 42 9.81 -4.93 1.66
CA ALA A 42 9.07 -3.74 2.05
C ALA A 42 9.93 -2.49 1.88
N TRP A 43 11.19 -2.55 2.34
CA TRP A 43 12.10 -1.44 2.19
C TRP A 43 12.31 -1.07 0.72
N GLU A 44 12.48 -2.07 -0.14
CA GLU A 44 12.68 -1.84 -1.56
C GLU A 44 11.47 -1.20 -2.21
N ILE A 45 10.27 -1.64 -1.83
CA ILE A 45 9.02 -1.05 -2.33
C ILE A 45 8.94 0.43 -1.95
N ILE A 46 9.22 0.74 -0.68
CA ILE A 46 9.13 2.10 -0.19
C ILE A 46 10.19 2.98 -0.83
N GLU A 47 11.42 2.48 -0.97
CA GLU A 47 12.47 3.24 -1.61
C GLU A 47 12.11 3.56 -3.06
N SER A 48 11.57 2.59 -3.77
CA SER A 48 11.14 2.79 -5.16
C SER A 48 10.04 3.85 -5.24
N ALA A 49 9.08 3.80 -4.31
CA ALA A 49 8.00 4.78 -4.28
C ALA A 49 8.54 6.19 -4.05
N GLN A 50 9.46 6.34 -3.11
CA GLN A 50 10.05 7.64 -2.80
C GLN A 50 10.84 8.19 -3.97
N LYS A 51 11.60 7.35 -4.67
CA LYS A 51 12.35 7.76 -5.84
C LYS A 51 11.43 8.21 -6.97
N SER A 52 10.23 7.66 -7.04
CA SER A 52 9.25 8.06 -8.05
C SER A 52 8.42 9.27 -7.64
N GLY A 53 8.66 9.81 -6.45
CA GLY A 53 7.92 10.98 -5.97
C GLY A 53 6.53 10.66 -5.47
N VAL A 54 6.23 9.40 -5.19
CA VAL A 54 4.93 8.99 -4.68
C VAL A 54 4.92 9.10 -3.16
N LEU A 55 3.85 9.65 -2.62
CA LEU A 55 3.71 9.74 -1.17
C LEU A 55 3.47 8.37 -0.56
N VAL A 56 4.08 8.15 0.60
CA VAL A 56 3.93 6.91 1.34
C VAL A 56 3.32 7.26 2.70
N ALA A 57 2.20 6.64 3.03
CA ALA A 57 1.57 6.83 4.33
C ALA A 57 2.03 5.74 5.29
N GLU A 58 2.40 6.14 6.49
CA GLU A 58 2.73 5.16 7.53
C GLU A 58 1.44 4.81 8.26
N ASP A 59 0.87 3.67 7.91
CA ASP A 59 -0.39 3.20 8.48
C ASP A 59 -0.27 1.71 8.76
N PRO A 60 0.15 1.36 9.98
CA PRO A 60 0.38 -0.05 10.32
C PRO A 60 -0.85 -0.92 10.16
N VAL A 61 -2.02 -0.41 10.49
CA VAL A 61 -3.26 -1.18 10.42
C VAL A 61 -3.60 -1.50 8.97
N LEU A 62 -3.57 -0.50 8.10
CA LEU A 62 -3.85 -0.71 6.68
C LEU A 62 -2.79 -1.58 6.03
N ALA A 63 -1.52 -1.32 6.30
CA ALA A 63 -0.45 -2.11 5.71
C ALA A 63 -0.59 -3.58 6.10
N GLU A 64 -0.87 -3.84 7.38
CA GLU A 64 -1.06 -5.20 7.87
C GLU A 64 -2.26 -5.86 7.21
N THR A 65 -3.41 -5.17 7.22
CA THR A 65 -4.65 -5.72 6.67
C THR A 65 -4.52 -6.02 5.18
N LEU A 66 -3.97 -5.06 4.43
CA LEU A 66 -3.84 -5.22 2.98
C LEU A 66 -2.81 -6.28 2.61
N SER A 67 -1.83 -6.54 3.47
CA SER A 67 -0.80 -7.54 3.18
C SER A 67 -1.35 -8.96 3.13
N TYR A 68 -2.52 -9.20 3.67
CA TYR A 68 -3.15 -10.52 3.62
C TYR A 68 -3.90 -10.77 2.31
N LEU A 69 -4.08 -9.74 1.50
CA LEU A 69 -4.75 -9.89 0.21
C LEU A 69 -3.75 -10.37 -0.83
N GLU A 70 -4.27 -10.96 -1.90
CA GLU A 70 -3.42 -11.42 -2.99
C GLU A 70 -3.13 -10.30 -3.97
N LEU A 71 -2.01 -10.40 -4.68
CA LEU A 71 -1.68 -9.45 -5.73
C LEU A 71 -2.76 -9.47 -6.80
N ASN A 72 -3.07 -8.30 -7.33
CA ASN A 72 -4.10 -8.07 -8.34
C ASN A 72 -5.52 -8.32 -7.84
N GLN A 73 -5.68 -8.52 -6.54
CA GLN A 73 -6.99 -8.68 -5.93
C GLN A 73 -7.62 -7.31 -5.71
N GLU A 74 -8.92 -7.21 -5.98
CA GLU A 74 -9.68 -6.02 -5.65
C GLU A 74 -9.83 -5.90 -4.16
N ILE A 75 -9.77 -4.66 -3.67
CA ILE A 75 -9.87 -4.39 -2.24
C ILE A 75 -11.32 -4.53 -1.81
N PRO A 76 -11.61 -5.30 -0.73
CA PRO A 76 -12.96 -5.39 -0.20
C PRO A 76 -13.52 -4.02 0.18
N GLU A 77 -14.81 -3.84 0.01
CA GLU A 77 -15.44 -2.54 0.24
C GLU A 77 -15.17 -1.98 1.63
N GLU A 78 -15.16 -2.82 2.64
CA GLU A 78 -14.91 -2.40 4.01
C GLU A 78 -13.55 -1.76 4.16
N VAL A 79 -12.55 -2.36 3.53
CA VAL A 79 -11.18 -1.84 3.57
C VAL A 79 -11.06 -0.62 2.66
N PHE A 80 -11.76 -0.64 1.53
CA PHE A 80 -11.77 0.47 0.59
C PHE A 80 -12.23 1.77 1.24
N GLN A 81 -13.25 1.71 2.09
CA GLN A 81 -13.73 2.90 2.79
C GLN A 81 -12.65 3.49 3.68
N SER A 82 -11.87 2.66 4.36
CA SER A 82 -10.77 3.13 5.19
C SER A 82 -9.68 3.78 4.35
N VAL A 83 -9.39 3.22 3.19
CA VAL A 83 -8.38 3.76 2.28
C VAL A 83 -8.85 5.08 1.68
N ALA A 84 -10.12 5.19 1.35
CA ALA A 84 -10.67 6.38 0.70
C ALA A 84 -10.62 7.62 1.59
N VAL A 85 -10.57 7.45 2.89
CA VAL A 85 -10.50 8.56 3.84
C VAL A 85 -9.10 9.17 3.87
N ILE A 86 -8.11 8.39 3.57
CA ILE A 86 -6.73 8.84 3.56
C ILE A 86 -6.42 9.59 2.27
#